data_2ff36a2eddcb49c63ab91de84e1142cc
#
_entry.id   2ff36a2eddcb49c63ab91de84e1142cc
#
_cell.length_a   1.000
_cell.length_b   1.000
_cell.length_c   1.000
_cell.angle_alpha   90.00
_cell.angle_beta   90.00
_cell.angle_gamma   90.00
#
_symmetry.space_group_name_H-M   'P 1'
#
loop_
_entity.id
_entity.type
_entity.pdbx_description
1 polymer ?
#
loop_
_entity_poly.entity_id
_entity_poly.type
_entity_poly.pdbx_seq_one_letter_code
_entity_poly.pdbx_strand_id
1 'polypeptide(L)'
;GLFKAAITAGKRVRSETSIASGAVSVSSAAAELVQMKLPSQSFEGVKVLIVGAGTMSKLLVKHLASKRCSEMTIVNRTRPRAEALAEEFPEVNMRIELMDQFLTLAGEHDVIFTASSAVDPIICKDDLAAMDVCGDVVEGKRRLVDIAVPRNVHANCSEDANTVVYNVDDLKELAELNKA
;
A
#
# COMPACT_ATOMS: atom_id res chain seq x y z
N GLY A 1 -32.36 19.65 -19.23
CA GLY A 1 -33.28 20.15 -18.25
C GLY A 1 -32.90 19.75 -16.82
N LEU A 2 -33.63 20.25 -15.87
CA LEU A 2 -33.41 20.01 -14.44
C LEU A 2 -33.45 18.54 -14.08
N PHE A 3 -34.36 17.81 -14.66
CA PHE A 3 -34.53 16.36 -14.45
C PHE A 3 -33.34 15.55 -14.96
N LYS A 4 -32.82 15.93 -16.11
CA LYS A 4 -31.61 15.27 -16.69
C LYS A 4 -30.34 15.51 -15.85
N ALA A 5 -30.19 16.70 -15.32
CA ALA A 5 -29.08 17.05 -14.42
C ALA A 5 -29.17 16.25 -13.10
N ALA A 6 -30.35 16.07 -12.52
CA ALA A 6 -30.57 15.30 -11.31
C ALA A 6 -30.23 13.81 -11.51
N ILE A 7 -30.61 13.19 -12.64
CA ILE A 7 -30.27 11.81 -12.97
C ILE A 7 -28.74 11.65 -13.14
N THR A 8 -28.08 12.57 -13.81
CA THR A 8 -26.65 12.56 -14.01
C THR A 8 -25.90 12.65 -12.67
N ALA A 9 -26.33 13.54 -11.79
CA ALA A 9 -25.77 13.67 -10.45
C ALA A 9 -25.93 12.39 -9.62
N GLY A 10 -27.11 11.75 -9.66
CA GLY A 10 -27.37 10.49 -8.98
C GLY A 10 -26.49 9.34 -9.47
N LYS A 11 -26.29 9.20 -10.77
CA LYS A 11 -25.39 8.20 -11.36
C LYS A 11 -23.94 8.45 -10.96
N ARG A 12 -23.51 9.69 -10.94
CA ARG A 12 -22.15 10.08 -10.50
C ARG A 12 -21.90 9.70 -9.06
N VAL A 13 -22.82 9.99 -8.16
CA VAL A 13 -22.72 9.64 -6.73
C VAL A 13 -22.62 8.13 -6.55
N ARG A 14 -23.42 7.34 -7.25
CA ARG A 14 -23.33 5.87 -7.20
C ARG A 14 -21.99 5.34 -7.69
N SER A 15 -21.47 5.88 -8.78
CA SER A 15 -20.18 5.49 -9.33
C SER A 15 -19.03 5.80 -8.35
N GLU A 16 -19.03 7.01 -7.81
CA GLU A 16 -18.03 7.44 -6.83
C GLU A 16 -18.10 6.59 -5.55
N THR A 17 -19.29 6.27 -5.07
CA THR A 17 -19.50 5.41 -3.89
C THR A 17 -19.01 3.98 -4.14
N SER A 18 -19.23 3.40 -5.31
CA SER A 18 -18.73 2.07 -5.68
C SER A 18 -17.21 2.05 -5.74
N ILE A 19 -16.59 3.09 -6.31
CA ILE A 19 -15.14 3.22 -6.39
C ILE A 19 -14.56 3.34 -4.96
N ALA A 20 -15.13 4.18 -4.12
CA ALA A 20 -14.71 4.34 -2.74
C ALA A 20 -14.84 3.04 -1.93
N SER A 21 -15.95 2.31 -2.10
CA SER A 21 -16.18 1.01 -1.46
C SER A 21 -15.16 -0.03 -1.92
N GLY A 22 -14.83 -0.08 -3.23
CA GLY A 22 -13.79 -0.96 -3.76
C GLY A 22 -12.41 -0.63 -3.21
N ALA A 23 -12.06 0.66 -3.13
CA ALA A 23 -10.79 1.13 -2.57
C ALA A 23 -10.66 0.75 -1.09
N VAL A 24 -11.71 0.92 -0.30
CA VAL A 24 -11.74 0.51 1.12
C VAL A 24 -11.52 -0.99 1.25
N SER A 25 -12.20 -1.81 0.43
CA SER A 25 -12.05 -3.27 0.44
C SER A 25 -10.61 -3.70 0.13
N VAL A 26 -9.97 -3.10 -0.88
CA VAL A 26 -8.60 -3.43 -1.28
C VAL A 26 -7.61 -3.01 -0.20
N SER A 27 -7.73 -1.81 0.34
CA SER A 27 -6.85 -1.30 1.40
C SER A 27 -6.96 -2.12 2.69
N SER A 28 -8.17 -2.47 3.08
CA SER A 28 -8.45 -3.32 4.23
C SER A 28 -7.86 -4.72 4.03
N ALA A 29 -8.10 -5.31 2.87
CA ALA A 29 -7.58 -6.64 2.53
C ALA A 29 -6.04 -6.65 2.52
N ALA A 30 -5.40 -5.59 2.02
CA ALA A 30 -3.95 -5.47 2.01
C ALA A 30 -3.36 -5.49 3.43
N ALA A 31 -3.90 -4.65 4.31
CA ALA A 31 -3.45 -4.60 5.70
C ALA A 31 -3.70 -5.93 6.44
N GLU A 32 -4.87 -6.52 6.24
CA GLU A 32 -5.25 -7.79 6.86
C GLU A 32 -4.40 -8.96 6.36
N LEU A 33 -4.20 -9.07 5.05
CA LEU A 33 -3.38 -10.12 4.45
C LEU A 33 -1.96 -10.10 4.99
N VAL A 34 -1.34 -8.93 5.03
CA VAL A 34 0.02 -8.79 5.55
C VAL A 34 0.07 -9.19 7.02
N GLN A 35 -0.86 -8.72 7.84
CA GLN A 35 -0.92 -9.09 9.25
C GLN A 35 -1.00 -10.60 9.44
N MET A 36 -1.86 -11.27 8.67
CA MET A 36 -2.01 -12.74 8.73
C MET A 36 -0.74 -13.48 8.32
N LYS A 37 0.02 -12.93 7.38
CA LYS A 37 1.24 -13.55 6.82
C LYS A 37 2.50 -13.22 7.62
N LEU A 38 2.45 -12.25 8.53
CA LEU A 38 3.56 -11.98 9.42
C LEU A 38 3.72 -13.09 10.46
N PRO A 39 4.96 -13.49 10.79
CA PRO A 39 5.19 -14.58 11.74
C PRO A 39 4.50 -14.40 13.09
N SER A 40 4.51 -13.17 13.62
CA SER A 40 3.87 -12.81 14.89
C SER A 40 2.39 -12.44 14.75
N GLN A 41 1.87 -12.36 13.52
CA GLN A 41 0.54 -11.81 13.20
C GLN A 41 0.32 -10.40 13.77
N SER A 42 1.40 -9.63 13.86
CA SER A 42 1.45 -8.27 14.40
C SER A 42 2.42 -7.41 13.59
N PHE A 43 2.15 -6.10 13.52
CA PHE A 43 3.07 -5.14 12.92
C PHE A 43 4.15 -4.66 13.90
N GLU A 44 4.17 -5.16 15.12
CA GLU A 44 5.17 -4.76 16.11
C GLU A 44 6.59 -5.14 15.63
N GLY A 45 7.48 -4.14 15.58
CA GLY A 45 8.85 -4.32 15.10
C GLY A 45 8.98 -4.42 13.58
N VAL A 46 7.89 -4.35 12.83
CA VAL A 46 7.90 -4.41 11.36
C VAL A 46 8.03 -3.01 10.78
N LYS A 47 8.98 -2.84 9.87
CA LYS A 47 9.21 -1.57 9.18
C LYS A 47 8.35 -1.50 7.93
N VAL A 48 7.40 -0.58 7.91
CA VAL A 48 6.42 -0.40 6.84
C VAL A 48 6.71 0.83 6.00
N LEU A 49 6.78 0.64 4.70
CA LEU A 49 6.95 1.71 3.70
C LEU A 49 5.70 1.77 2.83
N ILE A 50 5.18 2.98 2.62
CA ILE A 50 4.03 3.22 1.74
C ILE A 50 4.47 4.19 0.64
N VAL A 51 4.27 3.81 -0.62
CA VAL A 51 4.61 4.61 -1.79
C VAL A 51 3.35 5.25 -2.35
N GLY A 52 3.34 6.57 -2.35
CA GLY A 52 2.19 7.38 -2.76
C GLY A 52 1.48 8.02 -1.56
N ALA A 53 0.77 9.12 -1.80
CA ALA A 53 0.05 9.88 -0.77
C ALA A 53 -1.36 10.25 -1.24
N GLY A 54 -1.98 9.41 -2.04
CA GLY A 54 -3.35 9.57 -2.53
C GLY A 54 -4.39 8.89 -1.63
N THR A 55 -5.59 8.73 -2.15
CA THR A 55 -6.74 8.15 -1.43
C THR A 55 -6.45 6.72 -0.94
N MET A 56 -5.83 5.88 -1.77
CA MET A 56 -5.51 4.50 -1.40
C MET A 56 -4.52 4.46 -0.24
N SER A 57 -3.49 5.29 -0.28
CA SER A 57 -2.51 5.38 0.82
C SER A 57 -3.15 5.85 2.11
N LYS A 58 -4.05 6.83 2.05
CA LYS A 58 -4.80 7.32 3.22
C LYS A 58 -5.63 6.21 3.86
N LEU A 59 -6.39 5.46 3.06
CA LEU A 59 -7.18 4.34 3.54
C LEU A 59 -6.30 3.24 4.14
N LEU A 60 -5.18 2.96 3.50
CA LEU A 60 -4.21 1.98 3.99
C LEU A 60 -3.63 2.40 5.34
N VAL A 61 -3.20 3.65 5.49
CA VAL A 61 -2.70 4.18 6.77
C VAL A 61 -3.74 4.02 7.87
N LYS A 62 -4.99 4.34 7.57
CA LYS A 62 -6.10 4.18 8.52
C LYS A 62 -6.22 2.73 9.01
N HIS A 63 -6.19 1.76 8.10
CA HIS A 63 -6.28 0.35 8.46
C HIS A 63 -5.05 -0.15 9.22
N LEU A 64 -3.85 0.25 8.79
CA LEU A 64 -2.61 -0.10 9.47
C LEU A 64 -2.56 0.47 10.88
N ALA A 65 -2.97 1.73 11.06
CA ALA A 65 -3.03 2.36 12.38
C ALA A 65 -3.97 1.61 13.32
N SER A 66 -5.12 1.16 12.83
CA SER A 66 -6.07 0.35 13.61
C SER A 66 -5.49 -1.01 14.03
N LYS A 67 -4.47 -1.49 13.32
CA LYS A 67 -3.75 -2.74 13.61
C LYS A 67 -2.47 -2.51 14.42
N ARG A 68 -2.35 -1.36 15.06
CA ARG A 68 -1.22 -0.97 15.91
C ARG A 68 0.12 -0.82 15.17
N CYS A 69 0.08 -0.55 13.87
CA CYS A 69 1.26 -0.11 13.12
C CYS A 69 1.48 1.37 13.43
N SER A 70 2.38 1.67 14.36
CA SER A 70 2.58 3.04 14.86
C SER A 70 3.68 3.80 14.13
N GLU A 71 4.52 3.13 13.37
CA GLU A 71 5.62 3.72 12.63
C GLU A 71 5.52 3.36 11.15
N MET A 72 5.48 4.38 10.30
CA MET A 72 5.38 4.22 8.86
C MET A 72 6.28 5.22 8.15
N THR A 73 6.85 4.82 7.03
CA THR A 73 7.55 5.73 6.11
C THR A 73 6.68 5.95 4.89
N ILE A 74 6.46 7.20 4.52
CA ILE A 74 5.70 7.59 3.32
C ILE A 74 6.68 8.15 2.30
N VAL A 75 6.67 7.58 1.10
CA VAL A 75 7.43 8.09 -0.04
C VAL A 75 6.46 8.65 -1.06
N ASN A 76 6.69 9.89 -1.49
CA ASN A 76 5.87 10.54 -2.50
C ASN A 76 6.73 11.44 -3.39
N ARG A 77 6.23 11.79 -4.56
CA ARG A 77 6.91 12.73 -5.46
C ARG A 77 7.08 14.11 -4.84
N THR A 78 6.07 14.55 -4.07
CA THR A 78 6.04 15.88 -3.45
C THR A 78 5.80 15.77 -1.97
N ARG A 79 6.49 16.60 -1.19
CA ARG A 79 6.34 16.64 0.27
C ARG A 79 4.97 17.11 0.72
N PRO A 80 4.37 18.17 0.14
CA PRO A 80 3.09 18.72 0.66
C PRO A 80 1.97 17.68 0.78
N ARG A 81 1.83 16.78 -0.19
CA ARG A 81 0.82 15.72 -0.14
C ARG A 81 1.08 14.71 0.97
N ALA A 82 2.33 14.31 1.14
CA ALA A 82 2.71 13.40 2.20
C ALA A 82 2.56 14.02 3.58
N GLU A 83 2.92 15.29 3.72
CA GLU A 83 2.75 16.06 4.95
C GLU A 83 1.29 16.22 5.32
N ALA A 84 0.43 16.50 4.35
CA ALA A 84 -1.02 16.61 4.55
C ALA A 84 -1.60 15.27 5.03
N LEU A 85 -1.12 14.15 4.48
CA LEU A 85 -1.51 12.81 4.93
C LEU A 85 -1.09 12.58 6.39
N ALA A 86 0.14 12.93 6.73
CA ALA A 86 0.66 12.77 8.09
C ALA A 86 -0.13 13.61 9.11
N GLU A 87 -0.57 14.81 8.75
CA GLU A 87 -1.38 15.67 9.61
C GLU A 87 -2.73 15.07 9.99
N GLU A 88 -3.29 14.22 9.12
CA GLU A 88 -4.55 13.54 9.40
C GLU A 88 -4.42 12.39 10.41
N PHE A 89 -3.20 11.91 10.66
CA PHE A 89 -2.93 10.79 11.56
C PHE A 89 -1.84 11.15 12.58
N PRO A 90 -2.10 12.10 13.48
CA PRO A 90 -1.08 12.58 14.43
C PRO A 90 -0.60 11.51 15.42
N GLU A 91 -1.37 10.44 15.61
CA GLU A 91 -1.00 9.30 16.45
C GLU A 91 0.01 8.36 15.82
N VAL A 92 0.24 8.47 14.51
CA VAL A 92 1.20 7.65 13.77
C VAL A 92 2.50 8.43 13.60
N ASN A 93 3.61 7.80 13.92
CA ASN A 93 4.93 8.37 13.67
C ASN A 93 5.29 8.15 12.19
N MET A 94 5.10 9.18 11.36
CA MET A 94 5.37 9.12 9.92
C MET A 94 6.66 9.81 9.55
N ARG A 95 7.57 9.06 8.93
CA ARG A 95 8.74 9.60 8.24
C ARG A 95 8.35 9.87 6.80
N ILE A 96 8.64 11.06 6.28
CA ILE A 96 8.32 11.48 4.93
C ILE A 96 9.59 11.61 4.12
N GLU A 97 9.64 10.93 2.98
CA GLU A 97 10.78 10.97 2.06
C GLU A 97 10.29 11.14 0.60
N LEU A 98 11.19 11.57 -0.26
CA LEU A 98 10.90 11.75 -1.68
C LEU A 98 11.23 10.49 -2.49
N MET A 99 10.66 10.41 -3.70
CA MET A 99 10.78 9.22 -4.58
C MET A 99 12.22 8.89 -4.98
N ASP A 100 13.14 9.84 -5.00
CA ASP A 100 14.56 9.57 -5.29
C ASP A 100 15.22 8.67 -4.23
N GLN A 101 14.63 8.58 -3.04
CA GLN A 101 15.09 7.71 -1.95
C GLN A 101 14.39 6.35 -1.93
N PHE A 102 13.46 6.09 -2.84
CA PHE A 102 12.60 4.90 -2.77
C PHE A 102 13.37 3.59 -2.69
N LEU A 103 14.30 3.33 -3.60
CA LEU A 103 15.02 2.04 -3.63
C LEU A 103 15.89 1.83 -2.38
N THR A 104 16.52 2.89 -1.88
CA THR A 104 17.28 2.83 -0.63
C THR A 104 16.37 2.48 0.54
N LEU A 105 15.22 3.15 0.64
CA LEU A 105 14.23 2.91 1.68
C LEU A 105 13.60 1.51 1.57
N ALA A 106 13.35 1.05 0.35
CA ALA A 106 12.84 -0.30 0.13
C ALA A 106 13.78 -1.36 0.71
N GLY A 107 15.09 -1.15 0.59
CA GLY A 107 16.09 -2.03 1.19
C GLY A 107 16.10 -2.01 2.72
N GLU A 108 15.62 -0.94 3.33
CA GLU A 108 15.57 -0.75 4.79
C GLU A 108 14.25 -1.22 5.43
N HIS A 109 13.24 -1.54 4.64
CA HIS A 109 11.89 -1.87 5.12
C HIS A 109 11.52 -3.33 4.87
N ASP A 110 10.63 -3.84 5.71
CA ASP A 110 10.19 -5.25 5.68
C ASP A 110 8.95 -5.44 4.82
N VAL A 111 8.04 -4.48 4.85
CA VAL A 111 6.78 -4.50 4.10
C VAL A 111 6.65 -3.20 3.31
N ILE A 112 6.40 -3.31 2.02
CA ILE A 112 6.30 -2.17 1.11
C ILE A 112 4.95 -2.24 0.40
N PHE A 113 4.10 -1.25 0.67
CA PHE A 113 2.84 -1.06 -0.05
C PHE A 113 3.05 -0.03 -1.15
N THR A 114 2.74 -0.39 -2.39
CA THR A 114 2.85 0.53 -3.52
C THR A 114 1.47 0.97 -4.00
N ALA A 115 1.23 2.26 -3.97
CA ALA A 115 -0.04 2.89 -4.34
C ALA A 115 0.20 4.22 -5.06
N SER A 116 1.25 4.29 -5.89
CA SER A 116 1.58 5.49 -6.64
C SER A 116 0.83 5.55 -7.97
N SER A 117 0.83 6.72 -8.59
CA SER A 117 0.26 6.94 -9.92
C SER A 117 1.25 6.70 -11.06
N ALA A 118 2.41 6.12 -10.77
CA ALA A 118 3.43 5.82 -11.78
C ALA A 118 2.85 4.88 -12.85
N VAL A 119 3.12 5.20 -14.11
CA VAL A 119 2.64 4.43 -15.26
C VAL A 119 3.48 3.16 -15.46
N ASP A 120 4.77 3.25 -15.20
CA ASP A 120 5.71 2.14 -15.32
C ASP A 120 6.05 1.57 -13.92
N PRO A 121 6.44 0.29 -13.83
CA PRO A 121 6.92 -0.29 -12.58
C PRO A 121 8.10 0.50 -11.99
N ILE A 122 8.11 0.64 -10.68
CA ILE A 122 9.14 1.40 -9.95
C ILE A 122 10.18 0.51 -9.28
N ILE A 123 9.95 -0.81 -9.26
CA ILE A 123 10.87 -1.79 -8.69
C ILE A 123 10.83 -3.07 -9.52
N CYS A 124 12.00 -3.67 -9.73
CA CYS A 124 12.16 -4.93 -10.44
C CYS A 124 13.09 -5.89 -9.67
N LYS A 125 13.22 -7.11 -10.17
CA LYS A 125 14.05 -8.16 -9.54
C LYS A 125 15.50 -7.72 -9.32
N ASP A 126 16.09 -7.02 -10.28
CA ASP A 126 17.49 -6.57 -10.16
C ASP A 126 17.68 -5.59 -9.01
N ASP A 127 16.69 -4.74 -8.74
CA ASP A 127 16.71 -3.84 -7.59
C ASP A 127 16.70 -4.63 -6.29
N LEU A 128 15.88 -5.67 -6.19
CA LEU A 128 15.77 -6.54 -5.01
C LEU A 128 17.07 -7.31 -4.76
N ALA A 129 17.71 -7.78 -5.81
CA ALA A 129 18.98 -8.51 -5.72
C ALA A 129 20.11 -7.67 -5.08
N ALA A 130 20.02 -6.35 -5.19
CA ALA A 130 21.01 -5.44 -4.60
C ALA A 130 20.71 -5.08 -3.13
N MET A 131 19.58 -5.52 -2.59
CA MET A 131 19.14 -5.22 -1.22
C MET A 131 19.58 -6.31 -0.25
N ASP A 132 19.83 -5.90 1.00
CA ASP A 132 20.09 -6.84 2.08
C ASP A 132 18.84 -7.67 2.41
N VAL A 133 19.05 -8.87 2.92
CA VAL A 133 17.94 -9.72 3.38
C VAL A 133 17.31 -9.10 4.63
N CYS A 134 16.01 -9.16 4.72
CA CYS A 134 15.26 -8.68 5.89
C CYS A 134 15.59 -9.52 7.14
N GLY A 135 15.30 -8.94 8.30
CA GLY A 135 15.55 -9.58 9.58
C GLY A 135 14.51 -10.67 9.95
N ASP A 136 14.70 -11.22 11.14
CA ASP A 136 13.90 -12.36 11.64
C ASP A 136 12.42 -12.03 11.87
N VAL A 137 12.09 -10.75 12.09
CA VAL A 137 10.71 -10.30 12.31
C VAL A 137 9.79 -10.63 11.13
N VAL A 138 10.38 -10.78 9.93
CA VAL A 138 9.66 -11.20 8.71
C VAL A 138 10.26 -12.49 8.11
N GLU A 139 11.04 -13.23 8.90
CA GLU A 139 11.72 -14.48 8.49
C GLU A 139 12.58 -14.31 7.24
N GLY A 140 13.24 -13.16 7.12
CA GLY A 140 14.08 -12.83 5.97
C GLY A 140 13.33 -12.52 4.68
N LYS A 141 12.01 -12.51 4.69
CA LYS A 141 11.17 -12.31 3.49
C LYS A 141 10.58 -10.90 3.44
N ARG A 142 11.07 -10.08 2.52
CA ARG A 142 10.45 -8.78 2.20
C ARG A 142 9.11 -9.01 1.52
N ARG A 143 8.11 -8.23 1.88
CA ARG A 143 6.78 -8.32 1.28
C ARG A 143 6.49 -7.07 0.47
N LEU A 144 6.23 -7.26 -0.83
CA LEU A 144 5.78 -6.19 -1.73
C LEU A 144 4.29 -6.38 -1.95
N VAL A 145 3.51 -5.36 -1.61
CA VAL A 145 2.05 -5.38 -1.74
C VAL A 145 1.65 -4.27 -2.71
N ASP A 146 1.37 -4.65 -3.94
CA ASP A 146 1.07 -3.71 -5.03
C ASP A 146 -0.44 -3.52 -5.17
N ILE A 147 -0.93 -2.38 -4.69
CA ILE A 147 -2.33 -1.99 -4.82
C ILE A 147 -2.55 -0.90 -5.87
N ALA A 148 -1.52 -0.60 -6.66
CA ALA A 148 -1.59 0.39 -7.73
C ALA A 148 -2.16 -0.18 -9.02
N VAL A 149 -2.81 0.68 -9.80
CA VAL A 149 -3.27 0.41 -11.17
C VAL A 149 -2.91 1.63 -12.02
N PRO A 150 -2.01 1.49 -13.01
CA PRO A 150 -1.22 0.31 -13.37
C PRO A 150 -0.23 -0.13 -12.27
N ARG A 151 0.31 -1.34 -12.41
CA ARG A 151 1.18 -1.94 -11.39
C ARG A 151 2.48 -1.19 -11.19
N ASN A 152 2.88 -1.01 -9.95
CA ASN A 152 4.15 -0.41 -9.55
C ASN A 152 5.28 -1.44 -9.42
N VAL A 153 4.94 -2.70 -9.18
CA VAL A 153 5.90 -3.80 -8.99
C VAL A 153 5.99 -4.60 -10.28
N HIS A 154 7.20 -4.73 -10.83
CA HIS A 154 7.41 -5.54 -12.02
C HIS A 154 7.14 -7.01 -11.72
N ALA A 155 6.57 -7.73 -12.70
CA ALA A 155 6.20 -9.14 -12.54
C ALA A 155 7.38 -10.03 -12.14
N ASN A 156 8.60 -9.72 -12.56
CA ASN A 156 9.80 -10.49 -12.24
C ASN A 156 10.22 -10.41 -10.75
N CYS A 157 9.67 -9.49 -9.96
CA CYS A 157 9.95 -9.41 -8.53
C CYS A 157 9.59 -10.71 -7.78
N SER A 158 8.57 -11.43 -8.25
CA SER A 158 8.15 -12.70 -7.67
C SER A 158 9.19 -13.82 -7.83
N GLU A 159 10.17 -13.63 -8.70
CA GLU A 159 11.27 -14.60 -8.90
C GLU A 159 12.38 -14.45 -7.84
N ASP A 160 12.39 -13.34 -7.07
CA ASP A 160 13.37 -13.16 -6.01
C ASP A 160 13.08 -14.08 -4.82
N ALA A 161 14.10 -14.86 -4.41
CA ALA A 161 13.95 -15.88 -3.37
C ALA A 161 13.61 -15.29 -1.98
N ASN A 162 13.97 -14.02 -1.73
CA ASN A 162 13.80 -13.36 -0.44
C ASN A 162 12.65 -12.36 -0.43
N THR A 163 11.78 -12.43 -1.44
CA THR A 163 10.65 -11.51 -1.59
C THR A 163 9.35 -12.27 -1.86
N VAL A 164 8.27 -11.81 -1.25
CA VAL A 164 6.90 -12.28 -1.53
C VAL A 164 6.14 -11.11 -2.11
N VAL A 165 5.43 -11.32 -3.21
CA VAL A 165 4.68 -10.28 -3.91
C VAL A 165 3.19 -10.60 -3.88
N TYR A 166 2.39 -9.61 -3.46
CA TYR A 166 0.93 -9.65 -3.55
C TYR A 166 0.45 -8.50 -4.44
N ASN A 167 -0.58 -8.73 -5.23
CA ASN A 167 -1.16 -7.73 -6.12
C ASN A 167 -2.66 -7.53 -5.85
N VAL A 168 -3.28 -6.62 -6.60
CA VAL A 168 -4.71 -6.27 -6.45
C VAL A 168 -5.62 -7.49 -6.64
N ASP A 169 -5.27 -8.40 -7.54
CA ASP A 169 -6.09 -9.59 -7.82
C ASP A 169 -6.12 -10.54 -6.61
N ASP A 170 -4.98 -10.76 -5.96
CA ASP A 170 -4.89 -11.52 -4.72
C ASP A 170 -5.74 -10.90 -3.61
N LEU A 171 -5.73 -9.57 -3.53
CA LEU A 171 -6.47 -8.82 -2.50
C LEU A 171 -7.97 -8.80 -2.77
N LYS A 172 -8.39 -8.73 -4.01
CA LYS A 172 -9.81 -8.80 -4.38
C LYS A 172 -10.40 -10.17 -4.03
N GLU A 173 -9.67 -11.22 -4.31
CA GLU A 173 -10.07 -12.57 -3.96
C GLU A 173 -10.29 -12.71 -2.45
N LEU A 174 -9.37 -12.23 -1.64
CA LEU A 174 -9.49 -12.24 -0.18
C LEU A 174 -10.69 -11.39 0.29
N ALA A 175 -10.89 -10.22 -0.29
CA ALA A 175 -12.01 -9.33 0.05
C ALA A 175 -13.36 -9.97 -0.27
N GLU A 176 -13.46 -10.74 -1.35
CA GLU A 176 -14.69 -11.49 -1.72
C GLU A 176 -14.95 -12.63 -0.74
N LEU A 177 -13.91 -13.36 -0.34
CA LEU A 177 -14.03 -14.44 0.65
C LEU A 177 -14.53 -13.89 2.00
N ASN A 178 -14.10 -12.71 2.39
CA ASN A 178 -14.51 -12.07 3.65
C ASN A 178 -15.94 -11.53 3.63
N LYS A 179 -16.57 -11.40 2.46
CA LYS A 179 -17.97 -10.99 2.32
C LYS A 179 -18.94 -12.17 2.46
N ALA A 180 -18.47 -13.35 2.27
CA ALA A 180 -19.25 -14.56 2.44
C ALA A 180 -19.27 -14.97 3.93
#